data_8ae1f4fb7483d0c5693edc3be116ecba
#
_entry.id   8ae1f4fb7483d0c5693edc3be116ecba
#
_cell.length_a   1.000
_cell.length_b   1.000
_cell.length_c   1.000
_cell.angle_alpha   90.00
_cell.angle_beta   90.00
_cell.angle_gamma   90.00
#
_symmetry.space_group_name_H-M   'P 1'
#
loop_
_entity.id
_entity.type
_entity.pdbx_description
1 polymer ?
#
loop_
_entity_poly.entity_id
_entity_poly.type
_entity_poly.pdbx_seq_one_letter_code
_entity_poly.pdbx_strand_id
1 'polypeptide(L)'
;MDDMEEVYRMVEMSDKGRGLVATRTLNAGELVLSEKMFLKLDSSSAKDVSVFQRLHPEIKEKLSKLSCPTEDMVDFDTSDPDSHCLLKKFRLNRISLPGKSDTAVFETISMINHSCIPNVFWFWMEDETTMEIRVLKKIEEGEEIVTTYIHLDSGAEFPLRHQRMRMLLPWKFVCRSFVIY
;
A
#
# COMPACT_ATOMS: atom_id res chain seq x y z
N MET A 1 -22.04 -7.83 19.72
CA MET A 1 -21.03 -7.51 18.68
C MET A 1 -21.27 -6.04 18.41
N ASP A 2 -20.44 -5.20 19.01
CA ASP A 2 -20.53 -3.76 18.74
C ASP A 2 -20.25 -3.56 17.25
N ASP A 3 -21.19 -2.94 16.55
CA ASP A 3 -20.96 -2.36 15.23
C ASP A 3 -19.87 -1.29 15.42
N MET A 4 -18.60 -1.68 15.22
CA MET A 4 -17.51 -0.71 15.17
C MET A 4 -17.80 0.17 13.97
N GLU A 5 -18.24 1.39 14.24
CA GLU A 5 -18.47 2.40 13.22
C GLU A 5 -17.22 2.53 12.35
N GLU A 6 -17.39 2.35 11.05
CA GLU A 6 -16.28 2.35 10.10
C GLU A 6 -15.65 3.74 10.10
N VAL A 7 -14.43 3.85 10.65
CA VAL A 7 -13.74 5.13 10.90
C VAL A 7 -13.12 5.74 9.64
N TYR A 8 -13.25 5.07 8.51
CA TYR A 8 -12.79 5.54 7.20
C TYR A 8 -13.82 5.21 6.12
N ARG A 9 -13.73 5.88 5.01
CA ARG A 9 -14.40 5.52 3.76
C ARG A 9 -13.45 5.63 2.58
N MET A 10 -13.65 4.79 1.57
CA MET A 10 -12.91 4.85 0.32
C MET A 10 -13.47 5.97 -0.56
N VAL A 11 -12.57 6.73 -1.20
CA VAL A 11 -12.92 7.80 -2.14
C VAL A 11 -12.04 7.75 -3.38
N GLU A 12 -12.58 8.17 -4.53
CA GLU A 12 -11.79 8.45 -5.72
C GLU A 12 -11.17 9.85 -5.60
N MET A 13 -9.87 9.94 -5.86
CA MET A 13 -9.10 11.18 -5.82
C MET A 13 -8.62 11.54 -7.23
N SER A 14 -8.69 12.80 -7.60
CA SER A 14 -8.43 13.27 -8.97
C SER A 14 -7.00 13.01 -9.48
N ASP A 15 -6.03 12.88 -8.57
CA ASP A 15 -4.60 12.80 -8.91
C ASP A 15 -3.88 11.55 -8.39
N LYS A 16 -4.56 10.73 -7.57
CA LYS A 16 -3.94 9.58 -6.89
C LYS A 16 -4.72 8.27 -7.05
N GLY A 17 -5.86 8.29 -7.77
CA GLY A 17 -6.79 7.18 -7.82
C GLY A 17 -7.56 7.05 -6.52
N ARG A 18 -7.66 5.84 -5.95
CA ARG A 18 -8.39 5.61 -4.70
C ARG A 18 -7.56 5.96 -3.48
N GLY A 19 -8.24 6.39 -2.43
CA GLY A 19 -7.65 6.65 -1.12
C GLY A 19 -8.68 6.48 -0.01
N LEU A 20 -8.23 6.54 1.24
CA LEU A 20 -9.09 6.48 2.42
C LEU A 20 -9.19 7.87 3.05
N VAL A 21 -10.39 8.26 3.49
CA VAL A 21 -10.61 9.47 4.28
C VAL A 21 -11.31 9.12 5.59
N ALA A 22 -11.00 9.86 6.64
CA ALA A 22 -11.62 9.68 7.95
C ALA A 22 -13.11 10.08 7.91
N THR A 23 -13.98 9.26 8.53
CA THR A 23 -15.43 9.53 8.67
C THR A 23 -15.77 10.35 9.90
N ARG A 24 -14.83 10.48 10.83
CA ARG A 24 -14.86 11.30 12.03
C ARG A 24 -13.43 11.74 12.41
N THR A 25 -13.32 12.62 13.38
CA THR A 25 -12.01 12.94 13.97
C THR A 25 -11.43 11.71 14.66
N LEU A 26 -10.13 11.43 14.38
CA LEU A 26 -9.35 10.33 14.95
C LEU A 26 -8.18 10.89 15.76
N ASN A 27 -7.92 10.31 16.94
CA ASN A 27 -6.84 10.74 17.81
C ASN A 27 -5.63 9.80 17.71
N ALA A 28 -4.44 10.29 18.08
CA ALA A 28 -3.22 9.50 18.07
C ALA A 28 -3.39 8.21 18.90
N GLY A 29 -2.91 7.07 18.34
CA GLY A 29 -3.03 5.73 18.91
C GLY A 29 -4.30 4.98 18.52
N GLU A 30 -5.36 5.64 18.02
CA GLU A 30 -6.58 4.95 17.59
C GLU A 30 -6.29 3.96 16.45
N LEU A 31 -6.99 2.82 16.49
CA LEU A 31 -6.99 1.83 15.43
C LEU A 31 -7.86 2.33 14.26
N VAL A 32 -7.27 2.40 13.07
CA VAL A 32 -8.02 2.72 11.84
C VAL A 32 -8.61 1.44 11.24
N LEU A 33 -7.75 0.43 11.06
CA LEU A 33 -8.18 -0.87 10.57
C LEU A 33 -7.16 -1.95 10.95
N SER A 34 -7.64 -3.20 10.98
CA SER A 34 -6.82 -4.41 11.14
C SER A 34 -7.20 -5.36 10.01
N GLU A 35 -6.21 -5.81 9.23
CA GLU A 35 -6.47 -6.59 8.03
C GLU A 35 -5.48 -7.73 7.87
N LYS A 36 -5.99 -8.92 7.48
CA LYS A 36 -5.15 -10.05 7.09
C LYS A 36 -4.71 -9.93 5.63
N MET A 37 -3.43 -10.22 5.38
CA MET A 37 -2.95 -10.30 4.00
C MET A 37 -3.70 -11.39 3.22
N PHE A 38 -4.02 -11.14 1.96
CA PHE A 38 -4.66 -12.13 1.10
C PHE A 38 -3.68 -12.88 0.18
N LEU A 39 -2.47 -12.37 0.00
CA LEU A 39 -1.39 -13.04 -0.74
C LEU A 39 -0.03 -12.68 -0.14
N LYS A 40 0.78 -13.71 0.11
CA LYS A 40 2.19 -13.58 0.51
C LYS A 40 3.06 -14.33 -0.50
N LEU A 41 4.14 -13.71 -0.95
CA LEU A 41 5.12 -14.32 -1.83
C LEU A 41 6.54 -14.01 -1.33
N ASP A 42 7.43 -14.98 -1.47
CA ASP A 42 8.86 -14.76 -1.30
C ASP A 42 9.46 -13.97 -2.49
N SER A 43 10.70 -13.52 -2.34
CA SER A 43 11.37 -12.66 -3.33
C SER A 43 11.55 -13.30 -4.71
N SER A 44 11.61 -14.62 -4.82
CA SER A 44 11.72 -15.34 -6.10
C SER A 44 10.38 -15.47 -6.78
N SER A 45 9.37 -15.96 -6.06
CA SER A 45 7.99 -16.09 -6.51
C SER A 45 7.37 -14.75 -6.93
N ALA A 46 7.73 -13.66 -6.24
CA ALA A 46 7.29 -12.30 -6.54
C ALA A 46 7.81 -11.73 -7.88
N LYS A 47 8.68 -12.46 -8.58
CA LYS A 47 9.24 -12.08 -9.89
C LYS A 47 8.81 -13.02 -11.01
N ASP A 48 8.25 -14.17 -10.69
CA ASP A 48 7.90 -15.22 -11.64
C ASP A 48 6.43 -15.09 -12.07
N VAL A 49 6.22 -14.74 -13.34
CA VAL A 49 4.88 -14.61 -13.92
C VAL A 49 4.07 -15.90 -13.85
N SER A 50 4.74 -17.07 -13.93
CA SER A 50 4.08 -18.38 -13.87
C SER A 50 3.39 -18.64 -12.52
N VAL A 51 3.82 -17.99 -11.45
CA VAL A 51 3.12 -18.00 -10.16
C VAL A 51 1.76 -17.35 -10.29
N PHE A 52 1.67 -16.21 -10.98
CA PHE A 52 0.42 -15.46 -11.18
C PHE A 52 -0.56 -16.20 -12.11
N GLN A 53 -0.06 -16.98 -13.07
CA GLN A 53 -0.89 -17.87 -13.88
C GLN A 53 -1.64 -18.91 -13.03
N ARG A 54 -0.98 -19.44 -11.99
CA ARG A 54 -1.50 -20.52 -11.13
C ARG A 54 -2.25 -20.06 -9.89
N LEU A 55 -2.35 -18.74 -9.63
CA LEU A 55 -3.11 -18.24 -8.50
C LEU A 55 -4.59 -18.65 -8.58
N HIS A 56 -5.17 -18.90 -7.41
CA HIS A 56 -6.60 -19.18 -7.29
C HIS A 56 -7.43 -18.00 -7.85
N PRO A 57 -8.57 -18.25 -8.53
CA PRO A 57 -9.39 -17.19 -9.12
C PRO A 57 -9.76 -16.04 -8.16
N GLU A 58 -10.09 -16.35 -6.92
CA GLU A 58 -10.40 -15.36 -5.88
C GLU A 58 -9.22 -14.40 -5.63
N ILE A 59 -7.99 -14.94 -5.55
CA ILE A 59 -6.78 -14.12 -5.37
C ILE A 59 -6.53 -13.24 -6.60
N LYS A 60 -6.72 -13.79 -7.80
CA LYS A 60 -6.62 -13.01 -9.05
C LYS A 60 -7.62 -11.86 -9.08
N GLU A 61 -8.87 -12.11 -8.64
CA GLU A 61 -9.90 -11.09 -8.55
C GLU A 61 -9.50 -9.97 -7.58
N LYS A 62 -9.03 -10.30 -6.36
CA LYS A 62 -8.56 -9.31 -5.39
C LYS A 62 -7.39 -8.49 -5.94
N LEU A 63 -6.38 -9.14 -6.53
CA LEU A 63 -5.26 -8.44 -7.18
C LEU A 63 -5.73 -7.53 -8.33
N SER A 64 -6.72 -7.97 -9.11
CA SER A 64 -7.23 -7.20 -10.23
C SER A 64 -7.83 -5.85 -9.81
N LYS A 65 -8.33 -5.75 -8.59
CA LYS A 65 -8.91 -4.52 -7.99
C LYS A 65 -7.86 -3.52 -7.51
N LEU A 66 -6.60 -3.96 -7.33
CA LEU A 66 -5.54 -3.06 -6.89
C LEU A 66 -5.12 -2.08 -7.99
N SER A 67 -4.64 -0.91 -7.57
CA SER A 67 -4.20 0.14 -8.48
C SER A 67 -2.92 -0.25 -9.24
N CYS A 68 -2.86 0.16 -10.51
CA CYS A 68 -1.67 0.06 -11.34
C CYS A 68 -1.71 1.19 -12.38
N PRO A 69 -0.65 1.99 -12.55
CA PRO A 69 -0.58 2.96 -13.62
C PRO A 69 -0.67 2.26 -14.98
N THR A 70 -1.57 2.74 -15.83
CA THR A 70 -1.88 2.11 -17.14
C THR A 70 -0.76 2.21 -18.16
N GLU A 71 0.09 3.24 -18.08
CA GLU A 71 1.12 3.55 -19.07
C GLU A 71 2.32 2.58 -19.10
N ASP A 72 2.48 1.75 -18.06
CA ASP A 72 3.58 0.79 -17.98
C ASP A 72 3.26 -0.59 -18.59
N MET A 73 2.20 -0.72 -19.34
CA MET A 73 1.79 -1.99 -19.96
C MET A 73 2.58 -2.36 -21.23
N VAL A 74 3.60 -1.55 -21.62
CA VAL A 74 4.15 -1.58 -22.98
C VAL A 74 5.31 -2.56 -23.20
N ASP A 75 5.94 -3.14 -22.17
CA ASP A 75 7.18 -3.93 -22.31
C ASP A 75 7.10 -5.38 -21.79
N PHE A 76 5.99 -6.08 -21.96
CA PHE A 76 5.92 -7.48 -21.58
C PHE A 76 5.60 -8.40 -22.76
N ASP A 77 6.18 -9.61 -22.71
CA ASP A 77 5.80 -10.72 -23.55
C ASP A 77 4.27 -10.82 -23.63
N THR A 78 3.73 -10.59 -24.82
CA THR A 78 2.28 -10.49 -25.06
C THR A 78 1.56 -11.84 -25.03
N SER A 79 2.28 -12.94 -24.69
CA SER A 79 1.70 -14.29 -24.65
C SER A 79 0.71 -14.47 -23.49
N ASP A 80 0.86 -13.73 -22.37
CA ASP A 80 -0.06 -13.77 -21.22
C ASP A 80 -0.17 -12.37 -20.54
N PRO A 81 -0.89 -11.44 -21.13
CA PRO A 81 -1.00 -10.07 -20.63
C PRO A 81 -1.69 -10.01 -19.26
N ASP A 82 -2.61 -10.91 -18.96
CA ASP A 82 -3.37 -10.90 -17.72
C ASP A 82 -2.47 -11.21 -16.52
N SER A 83 -1.66 -12.27 -16.59
CA SER A 83 -0.74 -12.63 -15.52
C SER A 83 0.37 -11.60 -15.32
N HIS A 84 0.84 -10.95 -16.39
CA HIS A 84 1.77 -9.84 -16.30
C HIS A 84 1.14 -8.62 -15.61
N CYS A 85 -0.11 -8.33 -15.89
CA CYS A 85 -0.86 -7.27 -15.21
C CYS A 85 -0.97 -7.56 -13.70
N LEU A 86 -1.32 -8.80 -13.31
CA LEU A 86 -1.40 -9.20 -11.90
C LEU A 86 -0.05 -9.11 -11.18
N LEU A 87 1.02 -9.60 -11.82
CA LEU A 87 2.39 -9.45 -11.30
C LEU A 87 2.73 -7.99 -11.02
N LYS A 88 2.40 -7.09 -11.95
CA LYS A 88 2.68 -5.67 -11.82
C LYS A 88 1.89 -5.04 -10.69
N LYS A 89 0.59 -5.35 -10.58
CA LYS A 89 -0.26 -4.90 -9.48
C LYS A 89 0.29 -5.37 -8.14
N PHE A 90 0.70 -6.64 -8.04
CA PHE A 90 1.35 -7.17 -6.85
C PHE A 90 2.62 -6.37 -6.51
N ARG A 91 3.51 -6.17 -7.48
CA ARG A 91 4.80 -5.48 -7.24
C ARG A 91 4.65 -4.03 -6.79
N LEU A 92 3.61 -3.33 -7.25
CA LEU A 92 3.36 -1.95 -6.86
C LEU A 92 2.69 -1.82 -5.48
N ASN A 93 1.90 -2.81 -5.09
CA ASN A 93 1.10 -2.74 -3.86
C ASN A 93 1.64 -3.60 -2.71
N ARG A 94 2.73 -4.34 -2.93
CA ARG A 94 3.31 -5.21 -1.92
C ARG A 94 3.99 -4.44 -0.79
N ILE A 95 3.89 -4.98 0.42
CA ILE A 95 4.54 -4.49 1.63
C ILE A 95 5.50 -5.58 2.13
N SER A 96 6.73 -5.20 2.49
CA SER A 96 7.74 -6.14 2.99
C SER A 96 7.43 -6.59 4.41
N LEU A 97 7.63 -7.87 4.70
CA LEU A 97 7.53 -8.40 6.06
C LEU A 97 8.81 -8.08 6.83
N PRO A 98 8.71 -7.72 8.13
CA PRO A 98 9.87 -7.43 8.96
C PRO A 98 10.84 -8.62 9.03
N GLY A 99 12.13 -8.36 8.81
CA GLY A 99 13.18 -9.38 8.95
C GLY A 99 13.13 -10.53 7.95
N LYS A 100 12.27 -10.46 6.93
CA LYS A 100 12.09 -11.51 5.91
C LYS A 100 12.23 -10.94 4.50
N SER A 101 12.54 -11.81 3.55
CA SER A 101 12.50 -11.47 2.12
C SER A 101 11.09 -11.55 1.52
N ASP A 102 10.13 -11.94 2.33
CA ASP A 102 8.73 -12.10 1.93
C ASP A 102 8.03 -10.75 1.82
N THR A 103 7.06 -10.71 0.93
CA THR A 103 6.20 -9.54 0.73
C THR A 103 4.74 -9.96 0.69
N ALA A 104 3.86 -9.10 1.15
CA ALA A 104 2.42 -9.35 1.19
C ALA A 104 1.62 -8.21 0.56
N VAL A 105 0.38 -8.49 0.18
CA VAL A 105 -0.60 -7.51 -0.27
C VAL A 105 -1.88 -7.64 0.53
N PHE A 106 -2.57 -6.51 0.66
CA PHE A 106 -3.79 -6.31 1.41
C PHE A 106 -4.85 -5.70 0.51
N GLU A 107 -6.12 -5.88 0.84
CA GLU A 107 -7.22 -5.35 0.03
C GLU A 107 -7.42 -3.85 0.29
N THR A 108 -7.53 -3.46 1.56
CA THR A 108 -7.80 -2.08 1.97
C THR A 108 -6.52 -1.31 2.28
N ILE A 109 -5.57 -1.91 3.01
CA ILE A 109 -4.29 -1.25 3.38
C ILE A 109 -3.51 -0.82 2.13
N SER A 110 -3.54 -1.61 1.06
CA SER A 110 -2.89 -1.27 -0.22
C SER A 110 -3.50 -0.03 -0.92
N MET A 111 -4.64 0.48 -0.45
CA MET A 111 -5.28 1.69 -1.00
C MET A 111 -4.92 2.96 -0.22
N ILE A 112 -4.18 2.85 0.89
CA ILE A 112 -3.71 4.01 1.65
C ILE A 112 -2.60 4.70 0.87
N ASN A 113 -2.80 5.96 0.50
CA ASN A 113 -1.86 6.73 -0.29
C ASN A 113 -0.61 7.14 0.49
N HIS A 114 0.42 7.52 -0.27
CA HIS A 114 1.67 8.01 0.29
C HIS A 114 1.60 9.48 0.71
N SER A 115 2.22 9.76 1.87
CA SER A 115 2.70 11.09 2.26
C SER A 115 4.09 10.98 2.88
N CYS A 116 4.99 11.93 2.56
CA CYS A 116 6.27 12.05 3.26
C CYS A 116 6.09 12.58 4.70
N ILE A 117 4.88 13.02 5.06
CA ILE A 117 4.46 13.42 6.41
C ILE A 117 3.18 12.62 6.74
N PRO A 118 3.30 11.32 7.02
CA PRO A 118 2.15 10.45 7.24
C PRO A 118 1.37 10.85 8.49
N ASN A 119 0.08 10.48 8.52
CA ASN A 119 -0.76 10.60 9.72
C ASN A 119 -1.13 9.24 10.31
N VAL A 120 -0.79 8.13 9.63
CA VAL A 120 -0.90 6.78 10.19
C VAL A 120 0.40 6.01 10.00
N PHE A 121 0.53 4.93 10.78
CA PHE A 121 1.61 3.96 10.66
C PHE A 121 1.05 2.55 10.76
N TRP A 122 1.77 1.58 10.21
CA TRP A 122 1.42 0.16 10.24
C TRP A 122 2.22 -0.61 11.28
N PHE A 123 1.58 -1.60 11.87
CA PHE A 123 2.18 -2.54 12.81
C PHE A 123 1.87 -3.96 12.36
N TRP A 124 2.90 -4.78 12.21
CA TRP A 124 2.72 -6.21 12.05
C TRP A 124 2.33 -6.82 13.39
N MET A 125 1.27 -7.64 13.36
CA MET A 125 0.85 -8.39 14.54
C MET A 125 1.71 -9.64 14.71
N GLU A 126 1.70 -10.21 15.92
CA GLU A 126 2.51 -11.40 16.26
C GLU A 126 2.17 -12.63 15.40
N ASP A 127 0.97 -12.72 14.85
CA ASP A 127 0.55 -13.80 13.94
C ASP A 127 1.24 -13.71 12.55
N GLU A 128 2.03 -12.66 12.30
CA GLU A 128 2.73 -12.37 11.05
C GLU A 128 1.86 -12.41 9.78
N THR A 129 0.54 -12.41 9.92
CA THR A 129 -0.43 -12.43 8.83
C THR A 129 -1.33 -11.20 8.83
N THR A 130 -1.45 -10.54 9.98
CA THR A 130 -2.31 -9.38 10.21
C THR A 130 -1.48 -8.11 10.34
N MET A 131 -1.96 -7.03 9.75
CA MET A 131 -1.40 -5.70 9.89
C MET A 131 -2.45 -4.76 10.47
N GLU A 132 -2.05 -3.96 11.46
CA GLU A 132 -2.85 -2.87 12.00
C GLU A 132 -2.35 -1.53 11.49
N ILE A 133 -3.30 -0.65 11.18
CA ILE A 133 -3.06 0.76 10.85
C ILE A 133 -3.52 1.60 12.04
N ARG A 134 -2.59 2.36 12.63
CA ARG A 134 -2.86 3.23 13.78
C ARG A 134 -2.51 4.68 13.49
N VAL A 135 -3.29 5.56 14.09
CA VAL A 135 -3.13 7.02 13.97
C VAL A 135 -1.86 7.48 14.66
N LEU A 136 -1.00 8.22 13.95
CA LEU A 136 0.21 8.86 14.51
C LEU A 136 -0.06 10.24 15.11
N LYS A 137 -0.90 11.02 14.44
CA LYS A 137 -1.29 12.38 14.84
C LYS A 137 -2.76 12.58 14.52
N LYS A 138 -3.41 13.47 15.23
CA LYS A 138 -4.83 13.79 15.02
C LYS A 138 -5.16 13.93 13.52
N ILE A 139 -6.24 13.26 13.09
CA ILE A 139 -6.80 13.33 11.74
C ILE A 139 -8.20 13.91 11.89
N GLU A 140 -8.50 14.97 11.14
CA GLU A 140 -9.84 15.56 11.17
C GLU A 140 -10.79 14.78 10.27
N GLU A 141 -12.09 14.90 10.53
CA GLU A 141 -13.12 14.33 9.65
C GLU A 141 -12.95 14.83 8.21
N GLY A 142 -13.01 13.91 7.25
CA GLY A 142 -12.80 14.22 5.83
C GLY A 142 -11.33 14.35 5.41
N GLU A 143 -10.37 14.31 6.33
CA GLU A 143 -8.94 14.32 6.01
C GLU A 143 -8.51 12.97 5.43
N GLU A 144 -7.60 12.99 4.44
CA GLU A 144 -7.02 11.79 3.85
C GLU A 144 -6.15 11.05 4.86
N ILE A 145 -6.36 9.74 4.98
CA ILE A 145 -5.52 8.83 5.75
C ILE A 145 -4.34 8.44 4.87
N VAL A 146 -3.12 8.78 5.29
CA VAL A 146 -1.91 8.62 4.50
C VAL A 146 -0.78 7.98 5.30
N THR A 147 -0.04 7.08 4.63
CA THR A 147 1.14 6.41 5.19
C THR A 147 2.40 6.77 4.39
N THR A 148 3.56 6.26 4.78
CA THR A 148 4.78 6.40 3.99
C THR A 148 5.09 5.10 3.24
N TYR A 149 5.42 5.20 1.93
CA TYR A 149 5.96 4.09 1.11
C TYR A 149 7.48 3.99 1.23
N ILE A 150 8.09 4.98 1.87
CA ILE A 150 9.53 5.05 2.06
C ILE A 150 9.86 4.38 3.39
N HIS A 151 10.46 3.19 3.30
CA HIS A 151 10.99 2.50 4.48
C HIS A 151 12.35 3.11 4.82
N LEU A 152 12.49 3.56 6.05
CA LEU A 152 13.76 3.93 6.62
C LEU A 152 14.21 2.79 7.54
N ASP A 153 15.40 2.26 7.30
CA ASP A 153 16.04 1.37 8.26
C ASP A 153 16.26 2.15 9.55
N SER A 154 16.10 1.46 10.69
CA SER A 154 16.32 2.06 12.01
C SER A 154 17.73 2.66 12.08
N GLY A 155 17.82 3.98 12.23
CA GLY A 155 19.09 4.72 12.27
C GLY A 155 19.54 5.33 10.93
N ALA A 156 18.82 5.11 9.84
CA ALA A 156 19.08 5.80 8.58
C ALA A 156 18.63 7.27 8.65
N GLU A 157 19.42 8.17 8.05
CA GLU A 157 19.00 9.55 7.84
C GLU A 157 17.79 9.61 6.91
N PHE A 158 16.87 10.57 7.16
CA PHE A 158 15.74 10.77 6.29
C PHE A 158 16.23 11.15 4.87
N PRO A 159 15.84 10.42 3.81
CA PRO A 159 16.38 10.64 2.48
C PRO A 159 16.17 12.07 1.98
N LEU A 160 17.15 12.62 1.29
CA LEU A 160 17.03 13.93 0.65
C LEU A 160 15.86 13.93 -0.35
N ARG A 161 15.30 15.12 -0.63
CA ARG A 161 14.13 15.27 -1.51
C ARG A 161 14.28 14.51 -2.84
N HIS A 162 15.42 14.63 -3.53
CA HIS A 162 15.65 13.97 -4.81
C HIS A 162 15.74 12.43 -4.68
N GLN A 163 16.22 11.92 -3.54
CA GLN A 163 16.26 10.47 -3.25
C GLN A 163 14.84 9.96 -3.03
N ARG A 164 14.02 10.66 -2.23
CA ARG A 164 12.60 10.34 -2.02
C ARG A 164 11.82 10.33 -3.33
N MET A 165 12.04 11.33 -4.19
CA MET A 165 11.42 11.36 -5.52
C MET A 165 11.76 10.12 -6.34
N ARG A 166 13.05 9.68 -6.35
CA ARG A 166 13.45 8.44 -7.02
C ARG A 166 12.81 7.20 -6.44
N MET A 167 12.68 7.11 -5.12
CA MET A 167 12.02 5.98 -4.45
C MET A 167 10.53 5.87 -4.80
N LEU A 168 9.89 6.98 -5.17
CA LEU A 168 8.47 7.05 -5.54
C LEU A 168 8.22 6.90 -7.05
N LEU A 169 9.27 6.83 -7.89
CA LEU A 169 9.13 6.67 -9.34
C LEU A 169 8.25 5.48 -9.77
N PRO A 170 8.28 4.31 -9.09
CA PRO A 170 7.40 3.18 -9.46
C PRO A 170 5.91 3.52 -9.44
N TRP A 171 5.49 4.48 -8.61
CA TRP A 171 4.09 4.92 -8.50
C TRP A 171 3.76 6.15 -9.35
N LYS A 172 4.74 6.71 -10.07
CA LYS A 172 4.57 7.84 -11.01
C LYS A 172 3.85 9.07 -10.46
N PHE A 173 4.00 9.36 -9.18
CA PHE A 173 3.48 10.59 -8.61
C PHE A 173 4.58 11.39 -7.88
N VAL A 174 4.34 12.69 -7.71
CA VAL A 174 5.17 13.58 -6.91
C VAL A 174 4.43 13.85 -5.60
N CYS A 175 5.03 13.46 -4.49
CA CYS A 175 4.47 13.77 -3.18
C CYS A 175 4.49 15.29 -2.96
N ARG A 176 3.30 15.90 -2.73
CA ARG A 176 3.16 17.33 -2.48
C ARG A 176 3.42 17.72 -1.02
N SER A 177 3.53 16.73 -0.12
CA SER A 177 3.82 16.95 1.31
C SER A 177 5.29 17.26 1.59
N PHE A 178 6.04 17.77 0.61
CA PHE A 178 7.41 18.22 0.84
C PHE A 178 7.41 19.52 1.62
N VAL A 179 7.80 19.45 2.88
CA VAL A 179 8.23 20.65 3.61
C VAL A 179 9.58 21.07 3.01
N ILE A 180 9.63 22.28 2.51
CA ILE A 180 10.89 22.92 2.11
C ILE A 180 11.52 23.36 3.43
N TYR A 181 12.57 22.70 3.86
CA TYR A 181 13.51 23.21 4.85
C TYR A 181 14.69 23.81 4.10
#